data_a45f069d22599326e206b244e045f9ba
#
_entry.id   a45f069d22599326e206b244e045f9ba
#
_cell.length_a   1.000
_cell.length_b   1.000
_cell.length_c   1.000
_cell.angle_alpha   90.00
_cell.angle_beta   90.00
_cell.angle_gamma   90.00
#
_symmetry.space_group_name_H-M   'P 1'
#
loop_
_entity.id
_entity.type
_entity.pdbx_description
1 polymer ?
#
loop_
_entity_poly.entity_id
_entity_poly.type
_entity_poly.pdbx_seq_one_letter_code
_entity_poly.pdbx_strand_id
1 'polypeptide(L)'
;MKKFAMLMLYLVLVFALAACAGTDTTPQGSVSDTVTVTDMKGEVAIPANPQRIVDVAGLTEELLILDMKVIASANTSMFDGVSVPKHLATLFAERGIEVVGNYSGASSTGDLNLEKIAELKPDLIIMNIRHEKVYEQLAAIAPTVMIDDDISYVNWRGRFKQLGQWFDKEAAVEKWLADYDAKAAELAARIRDMIGDETFAVFEANSVHFGSYYIYRSGGPGELVYDELKLTPSAGVPENVWGEVVDAEYFSLIDADHIFFFSDDGRAGDTGNLAVWKNMKAVKAGNVYFGINEDQYNMAFTAMGKELYLEKLANAILNHGDVE
;
A
#
# COMPACT_ATOMS: atom_id res chain seq x y z
N MET A 1 73.35 -22.08 -41.91
CA MET A 1 72.65 -23.25 -41.40
C MET A 1 72.33 -23.20 -39.92
N LYS A 2 72.94 -22.37 -39.12
CA LYS A 2 72.60 -22.25 -37.66
C LYS A 2 71.39 -21.36 -37.30
N LYS A 3 70.88 -20.54 -38.22
CA LYS A 3 69.73 -19.67 -38.00
C LYS A 3 68.40 -20.34 -38.32
N PHE A 4 68.35 -21.42 -39.08
CA PHE A 4 67.14 -22.17 -39.44
C PHE A 4 66.77 -23.19 -38.34
N ALA A 5 67.71 -23.71 -37.60
CA ALA A 5 67.44 -24.66 -36.50
C ALA A 5 66.83 -23.99 -35.26
N MET A 6 67.06 -22.70 -35.09
CA MET A 6 66.53 -21.95 -33.92
C MET A 6 65.08 -21.48 -34.14
N LEU A 7 64.60 -21.38 -35.40
CA LEU A 7 63.24 -21.01 -35.71
C LEU A 7 62.28 -22.20 -35.58
N MET A 8 62.76 -23.41 -35.84
CA MET A 8 62.00 -24.65 -35.69
C MET A 8 61.81 -25.04 -34.21
N LEU A 9 62.74 -24.67 -33.33
CA LEU A 9 62.63 -24.98 -31.91
C LEU A 9 61.62 -24.06 -31.22
N TYR A 10 61.40 -22.84 -31.73
CA TYR A 10 60.38 -21.91 -31.18
C TYR A 10 58.96 -22.31 -31.65
N LEU A 11 58.82 -22.95 -32.84
CA LEU A 11 57.49 -23.36 -33.34
C LEU A 11 56.97 -24.60 -32.64
N VAL A 12 57.82 -25.46 -32.09
CA VAL A 12 57.45 -26.68 -31.34
C VAL A 12 57.08 -26.36 -29.89
N LEU A 13 57.66 -25.27 -29.33
CA LEU A 13 57.35 -24.86 -27.95
C LEU A 13 56.01 -24.14 -27.81
N VAL A 14 55.44 -23.57 -28.88
CA VAL A 14 54.12 -22.90 -28.88
C VAL A 14 52.97 -23.89 -29.00
N PHE A 15 53.23 -25.12 -29.53
CA PHE A 15 52.16 -26.13 -29.64
C PHE A 15 52.00 -27.03 -28.40
N ALA A 16 52.89 -26.96 -27.41
CA ALA A 16 52.81 -27.78 -26.20
C ALA A 16 52.05 -27.12 -25.04
N LEU A 17 51.60 -25.86 -25.20
CA LEU A 17 50.85 -25.13 -24.18
C LEU A 17 49.33 -25.06 -24.43
N ALA A 18 48.82 -25.73 -25.51
CA ALA A 18 47.42 -25.73 -25.87
C ALA A 18 46.63 -27.00 -25.45
N ALA A 19 47.24 -27.89 -24.65
CA ALA A 19 46.63 -29.18 -24.33
C ALA A 19 46.31 -29.41 -22.83
N CYS A 20 46.07 -28.35 -22.06
CA CYS A 20 45.51 -28.45 -20.71
C CYS A 20 44.53 -27.28 -20.44
N ALA A 21 43.55 -27.10 -21.34
CA ALA A 21 42.31 -26.43 -20.97
C ALA A 21 41.33 -27.53 -20.56
N GLY A 22 41.48 -27.99 -19.34
CA GLY A 22 40.44 -28.74 -18.66
C GLY A 22 39.23 -27.85 -18.61
N THR A 23 38.13 -28.29 -19.19
CA THR A 23 36.79 -27.73 -19.00
C THR A 23 36.40 -27.95 -17.54
N ASP A 24 36.90 -27.14 -16.63
CA ASP A 24 36.21 -26.92 -15.35
C ASP A 24 34.90 -26.20 -15.70
N THR A 25 33.87 -26.97 -16.00
CA THR A 25 32.49 -26.54 -15.86
C THR A 25 32.22 -26.43 -14.36
N THR A 26 32.74 -25.39 -13.73
CA THR A 26 32.14 -24.86 -12.55
C THR A 26 30.72 -24.42 -12.95
N PRO A 27 29.66 -24.84 -12.25
CA PRO A 27 28.36 -24.30 -12.51
C PRO A 27 28.49 -22.78 -12.25
N GLN A 28 28.44 -21.99 -13.31
CA GLN A 28 28.31 -20.56 -13.23
C GLN A 28 26.91 -20.34 -12.64
N GLY A 29 26.86 -20.26 -11.29
CA GLY A 29 25.69 -19.73 -10.62
C GLY A 29 25.42 -18.40 -11.30
N SER A 30 24.24 -18.23 -11.85
CA SER A 30 23.79 -16.97 -12.42
C SER A 30 24.08 -15.90 -11.35
N VAL A 31 25.06 -15.05 -11.61
CA VAL A 31 25.18 -13.79 -10.88
C VAL A 31 23.88 -13.08 -11.20
N SER A 32 22.94 -13.05 -10.26
CA SER A 32 21.74 -12.25 -10.44
C SER A 32 22.24 -10.82 -10.58
N ASP A 33 21.92 -10.19 -11.72
CA ASP A 33 22.22 -8.78 -11.91
C ASP A 33 21.63 -8.02 -10.71
N THR A 34 22.46 -7.21 -10.05
CA THR A 34 22.03 -6.38 -8.92
C THR A 34 21.99 -4.92 -9.34
N VAL A 35 21.06 -4.19 -8.78
CA VAL A 35 20.98 -2.73 -8.86
C VAL A 35 21.17 -2.15 -7.47
N THR A 36 21.78 -0.98 -7.39
CA THR A 36 21.88 -0.23 -6.13
C THR A 36 20.72 0.74 -6.05
N VAL A 37 19.96 0.64 -4.97
CA VAL A 37 18.87 1.56 -4.65
C VAL A 37 19.19 2.34 -3.38
N THR A 38 18.63 3.54 -3.26
CA THR A 38 18.72 4.32 -2.02
C THR A 38 17.45 4.13 -1.22
N ASP A 39 17.58 3.75 0.03
CA ASP A 39 16.51 3.62 1.01
C ASP A 39 16.76 4.50 2.24
N MET A 40 16.00 4.34 3.32
CA MET A 40 16.18 5.10 4.57
C MET A 40 17.53 4.83 5.28
N LYS A 41 18.18 3.71 5.01
CA LYS A 41 19.48 3.33 5.61
C LYS A 41 20.66 3.71 4.72
N GLY A 42 20.42 4.10 3.47
CA GLY A 42 21.44 4.46 2.50
C GLY A 42 21.40 3.62 1.22
N GLU A 43 22.55 3.29 0.65
CA GLU A 43 22.63 2.49 -0.57
C GLU A 43 22.56 0.99 -0.24
N VAL A 44 21.64 0.30 -0.90
CA VAL A 44 21.44 -1.15 -0.78
C VAL A 44 21.49 -1.80 -2.16
N ALA A 45 22.29 -2.86 -2.31
CA ALA A 45 22.31 -3.68 -3.52
C ALA A 45 21.18 -4.72 -3.44
N ILE A 46 20.25 -4.68 -4.40
CA ILE A 46 19.13 -5.61 -4.51
C ILE A 46 19.17 -6.34 -5.85
N PRO A 47 18.51 -7.52 -5.99
CA PRO A 47 18.35 -8.14 -7.31
C PRO A 47 17.63 -7.21 -8.27
N ALA A 48 18.11 -7.08 -9.51
CA ALA A 48 17.45 -6.28 -10.55
C ALA A 48 16.07 -6.84 -10.93
N ASN A 49 15.87 -8.15 -10.77
CA ASN A 49 14.61 -8.83 -11.01
C ASN A 49 14.33 -9.84 -9.89
N PRO A 50 13.88 -9.40 -8.72
CA PRO A 50 13.64 -10.28 -7.58
C PRO A 50 12.50 -11.27 -7.90
N GLN A 51 12.70 -12.53 -7.54
CA GLN A 51 11.76 -13.62 -7.81
C GLN A 51 11.04 -14.11 -6.54
N ARG A 52 11.49 -13.68 -5.37
CA ARG A 52 10.99 -14.15 -4.08
C ARG A 52 10.93 -13.00 -3.07
N ILE A 53 9.99 -12.09 -3.29
CA ILE A 53 9.84 -10.90 -2.45
C ILE A 53 9.02 -11.25 -1.22
N VAL A 54 9.51 -10.86 -0.04
CA VAL A 54 8.74 -10.78 1.20
C VAL A 54 8.45 -9.32 1.49
N ASP A 55 7.17 -8.95 1.51
CA ASP A 55 6.71 -7.62 1.86
C ASP A 55 6.26 -7.55 3.33
N VAL A 56 6.99 -6.81 4.14
CA VAL A 56 6.60 -6.49 5.52
C VAL A 56 6.39 -4.98 5.72
N ALA A 57 6.25 -4.24 4.60
CA ALA A 57 6.00 -2.79 4.60
C ALA A 57 4.52 -2.42 4.37
N GLY A 58 3.67 -3.38 3.96
CA GLY A 58 2.31 -3.11 3.54
C GLY A 58 2.19 -2.58 2.10
N LEU A 59 3.12 -2.99 1.23
CA LEU A 59 3.24 -2.58 -0.17
C LEU A 59 2.79 -3.66 -1.15
N THR A 60 2.18 -4.72 -0.63
CA THR A 60 1.83 -5.91 -1.43
C THR A 60 0.97 -5.54 -2.63
N GLU A 61 0.03 -4.62 -2.48
CA GLU A 61 -0.86 -4.21 -3.58
C GLU A 61 -0.10 -3.53 -4.71
N GLU A 62 0.76 -2.57 -4.39
CA GLU A 62 1.59 -1.86 -5.34
C GLU A 62 2.55 -2.82 -6.06
N LEU A 63 3.15 -3.75 -5.32
CA LEU A 63 4.02 -4.78 -5.90
C LEU A 63 3.26 -5.70 -6.85
N LEU A 64 2.02 -6.09 -6.51
CA LEU A 64 1.17 -6.92 -7.37
C LEU A 64 0.69 -6.19 -8.62
N ILE A 65 0.39 -4.88 -8.54
CA ILE A 65 0.11 -4.02 -9.69
C ILE A 65 1.30 -4.02 -10.67
N LEU A 66 2.52 -4.03 -10.15
CA LEU A 66 3.75 -4.09 -10.95
C LEU A 66 4.12 -5.51 -11.42
N ASP A 67 3.26 -6.49 -11.19
CA ASP A 67 3.49 -7.93 -11.46
C ASP A 67 4.78 -8.47 -10.83
N MET A 68 5.11 -7.98 -9.64
CA MET A 68 6.25 -8.46 -8.87
C MET A 68 5.95 -9.80 -8.18
N LYS A 69 6.98 -10.58 -7.92
CA LYS A 69 6.86 -11.95 -7.37
C LYS A 69 6.83 -11.92 -5.84
N VAL A 70 5.73 -11.45 -5.25
CA VAL A 70 5.50 -11.52 -3.81
C VAL A 70 5.16 -12.95 -3.40
N ILE A 71 5.96 -13.54 -2.51
CA ILE A 71 5.75 -14.90 -1.99
C ILE A 71 5.19 -14.90 -0.56
N ALA A 72 5.40 -13.81 0.18
CA ALA A 72 4.83 -13.64 1.50
C ALA A 72 4.63 -12.16 1.84
N SER A 73 3.70 -11.90 2.72
CA SER A 73 3.26 -10.56 3.07
C SER A 73 2.90 -10.45 4.55
N ALA A 74 3.17 -9.29 5.14
CA ALA A 74 2.61 -8.88 6.41
C ALA A 74 1.39 -7.95 6.24
N ASN A 75 0.84 -7.80 5.04
CA ASN A 75 -0.36 -7.01 4.77
C ASN A 75 -1.61 -7.76 5.23
N THR A 76 -1.83 -7.73 6.54
CA THR A 76 -3.04 -8.24 7.18
C THR A 76 -4.02 -7.10 7.45
N SER A 77 -5.26 -7.46 7.75
CA SER A 77 -6.32 -6.50 8.06
C SER A 77 -5.88 -5.54 9.18
N MET A 78 -5.99 -4.25 8.92
CA MET A 78 -5.74 -3.22 9.93
C MET A 78 -6.76 -3.26 11.07
N PHE A 79 -7.89 -3.96 10.89
CA PHE A 79 -8.95 -4.08 11.86
C PHE A 79 -8.66 -5.16 12.91
N ASP A 80 -8.25 -6.37 12.49
CA ASP A 80 -7.98 -7.50 13.40
C ASP A 80 -6.49 -7.87 13.52
N GLY A 81 -5.66 -7.38 12.62
CA GLY A 81 -4.21 -7.64 12.61
C GLY A 81 -3.80 -9.05 12.19
N VAL A 82 -4.73 -9.90 11.78
CA VAL A 82 -4.51 -11.33 11.54
C VAL A 82 -4.99 -11.80 10.18
N SER A 83 -6.21 -11.46 9.80
CA SER A 83 -6.81 -11.91 8.55
C SER A 83 -6.22 -11.19 7.33
N VAL A 84 -6.27 -11.84 6.17
CA VAL A 84 -6.00 -11.15 4.89
C VAL A 84 -7.21 -10.24 4.59
N PRO A 85 -7.00 -8.97 4.20
CA PRO A 85 -8.09 -8.09 3.78
C PRO A 85 -8.98 -8.75 2.74
N LYS A 86 -10.30 -8.61 2.87
CA LYS A 86 -11.30 -9.32 2.03
C LYS A 86 -11.06 -9.12 0.53
N HIS A 87 -10.72 -7.90 0.11
CA HIS A 87 -10.44 -7.58 -1.29
C HIS A 87 -9.17 -8.25 -1.84
N LEU A 88 -8.24 -8.67 -0.97
CA LEU A 88 -7.01 -9.36 -1.33
C LEU A 88 -7.08 -10.89 -1.19
N ALA A 89 -8.08 -11.43 -0.51
CA ALA A 89 -8.13 -12.85 -0.12
C ALA A 89 -8.01 -13.80 -1.32
N THR A 90 -8.74 -13.54 -2.40
CA THR A 90 -8.67 -14.32 -3.63
C THR A 90 -7.29 -14.22 -4.28
N LEU A 91 -6.72 -13.03 -4.37
CA LEU A 91 -5.42 -12.78 -5.00
C LEU A 91 -4.29 -13.45 -4.21
N PHE A 92 -4.33 -13.41 -2.88
CA PHE A 92 -3.37 -14.12 -2.02
C PHE A 92 -3.45 -15.64 -2.24
N ALA A 93 -4.65 -16.21 -2.31
CA ALA A 93 -4.84 -17.64 -2.55
C ALA A 93 -4.34 -18.05 -3.95
N GLU A 94 -4.68 -17.31 -5.00
CA GLU A 94 -4.28 -17.60 -6.38
C GLU A 94 -2.78 -17.48 -6.61
N ARG A 95 -2.13 -16.50 -5.96
CA ARG A 95 -0.69 -16.27 -6.05
C ARG A 95 0.13 -17.08 -5.04
N GLY A 96 -0.53 -17.77 -4.10
CA GLY A 96 0.12 -18.54 -3.03
C GLY A 96 0.93 -17.65 -2.08
N ILE A 97 0.44 -16.45 -1.78
CA ILE A 97 1.12 -15.50 -0.89
C ILE A 97 0.85 -15.91 0.56
N GLU A 98 1.91 -16.15 1.31
CA GLU A 98 1.83 -16.55 2.70
C GLU A 98 1.78 -15.34 3.64
N VAL A 99 1.01 -15.43 4.73
CA VAL A 99 1.03 -14.40 5.77
C VAL A 99 2.21 -14.66 6.72
N VAL A 100 3.04 -13.64 6.96
CA VAL A 100 4.25 -13.72 7.79
C VAL A 100 4.24 -12.72 8.95
N GLY A 101 3.13 -12.07 9.21
CA GLY A 101 2.98 -11.13 10.31
C GLY A 101 1.99 -10.04 10.01
N ASN A 102 2.08 -8.96 10.77
CA ASN A 102 1.26 -7.78 10.64
C ASN A 102 2.14 -6.54 10.50
N TYR A 103 1.93 -5.75 9.42
CA TYR A 103 2.71 -4.53 9.20
C TYR A 103 2.16 -3.30 9.93
N SER A 104 0.86 -3.27 10.17
CA SER A 104 0.17 -2.04 10.53
C SER A 104 -0.01 -1.84 12.01
N GLY A 105 0.13 -2.85 12.78
CA GLY A 105 -0.30 -2.88 14.17
C GLY A 105 -0.68 -1.52 14.78
N ALA A 106 -1.90 -1.38 15.23
CA ALA A 106 -2.26 -0.30 16.17
C ALA A 106 -1.35 -0.33 17.41
N SER A 107 -0.68 -1.42 17.64
CA SER A 107 0.51 -1.53 18.45
C SER A 107 1.72 -1.39 17.54
N SER A 108 2.49 -0.34 17.69
CA SER A 108 3.70 0.06 16.96
C SER A 108 4.83 -0.98 16.80
N THR A 109 4.53 -2.26 16.86
CA THR A 109 5.42 -3.40 16.68
C THR A 109 4.61 -4.55 16.12
N GLY A 110 4.37 -4.57 14.81
CA GLY A 110 3.81 -5.75 14.15
C GLY A 110 4.70 -6.97 14.45
N ASP A 111 4.09 -8.05 14.86
CA ASP A 111 4.80 -9.30 15.09
C ASP A 111 5.09 -9.97 13.75
N LEU A 112 6.37 -10.05 13.39
CA LEU A 112 6.83 -10.79 12.20
C LEU A 112 7.30 -12.18 12.59
N ASN A 113 6.92 -13.18 11.82
CA ASN A 113 7.43 -14.53 11.95
C ASN A 113 8.77 -14.66 11.19
N LEU A 114 9.87 -14.29 11.83
CA LEU A 114 11.21 -14.30 11.23
C LEU A 114 11.67 -15.71 10.82
N GLU A 115 11.26 -16.76 11.55
CA GLU A 115 11.58 -18.15 11.21
C GLU A 115 10.93 -18.52 9.87
N LYS A 116 9.64 -18.22 9.72
CA LYS A 116 8.90 -18.46 8.48
C LYS A 116 9.49 -17.67 7.31
N ILE A 117 9.85 -16.40 7.53
CA ILE A 117 10.52 -15.57 6.51
C ILE A 117 11.82 -16.25 6.06
N ALA A 118 12.65 -16.73 6.98
CA ALA A 118 13.90 -17.40 6.66
C ALA A 118 13.69 -18.72 5.90
N GLU A 119 12.69 -19.53 6.30
CA GLU A 119 12.32 -20.78 5.60
C GLU A 119 11.88 -20.56 4.16
N LEU A 120 11.23 -19.44 3.88
CA LEU A 120 10.79 -19.05 2.56
C LEU A 120 11.94 -18.66 1.62
N LYS A 121 13.15 -18.43 2.13
CA LYS A 121 14.36 -18.08 1.37
C LYS A 121 14.07 -16.96 0.35
N PRO A 122 13.67 -15.77 0.81
CA PRO A 122 13.47 -14.63 -0.07
C PRO A 122 14.79 -14.21 -0.75
N ASP A 123 14.69 -13.55 -1.88
CA ASP A 123 15.81 -12.85 -2.51
C ASP A 123 15.75 -11.34 -2.30
N LEU A 124 14.61 -10.83 -1.78
CA LEU A 124 14.42 -9.45 -1.37
C LEU A 124 13.39 -9.37 -0.24
N ILE A 125 13.68 -8.53 0.75
CA ILE A 125 12.72 -8.15 1.79
C ILE A 125 12.48 -6.64 1.71
N ILE A 126 11.21 -6.22 1.71
CA ILE A 126 10.80 -4.82 1.75
C ILE A 126 10.14 -4.58 3.10
N MET A 127 10.63 -3.59 3.85
CA MET A 127 10.11 -3.26 5.17
C MET A 127 9.89 -1.75 5.33
N ASN A 128 9.19 -1.36 6.38
CA ASN A 128 9.06 0.02 6.81
C ASN A 128 9.71 0.24 8.18
N ILE A 129 9.77 1.48 8.63
CA ILE A 129 10.42 1.88 9.89
C ILE A 129 9.78 1.23 11.14
N ARG A 130 8.53 0.79 11.07
CA ARG A 130 7.83 0.15 12.21
C ARG A 130 8.52 -1.13 12.64
N HIS A 131 9.22 -1.80 11.72
CA HIS A 131 10.00 -3.00 11.97
C HIS A 131 11.51 -2.74 12.14
N GLU A 132 11.95 -1.50 12.31
CA GLU A 132 13.39 -1.15 12.42
C GLU A 132 14.15 -2.00 13.45
N LYS A 133 13.51 -2.38 14.56
CA LYS A 133 14.13 -3.20 15.62
C LYS A 133 14.59 -4.59 15.15
N VAL A 134 14.00 -5.10 14.07
CA VAL A 134 14.35 -6.41 13.49
C VAL A 134 15.09 -6.30 12.16
N TYR A 135 15.51 -5.09 11.78
CA TYR A 135 16.22 -4.85 10.51
C TYR A 135 17.43 -5.76 10.32
N GLU A 136 18.33 -5.84 11.32
CA GLU A 136 19.54 -6.65 11.22
C GLU A 136 19.24 -8.16 11.07
N GLN A 137 18.14 -8.62 11.65
CA GLN A 137 17.70 -10.02 11.54
C GLN A 137 17.14 -10.29 10.13
N LEU A 138 16.37 -9.36 9.56
CA LEU A 138 15.87 -9.46 8.20
C LEU A 138 17.02 -9.36 7.19
N ALA A 139 17.95 -8.43 7.38
CA ALA A 139 19.13 -8.25 6.53
C ALA A 139 20.08 -9.45 6.55
N ALA A 140 20.08 -10.23 7.62
CA ALA A 140 20.80 -11.50 7.69
C ALA A 140 20.15 -12.63 6.87
N ILE A 141 18.87 -12.50 6.52
CA ILE A 141 18.12 -13.47 5.71
C ILE A 141 18.29 -13.17 4.21
N ALA A 142 18.07 -11.91 3.81
CA ALA A 142 18.16 -11.47 2.41
C ALA A 142 18.44 -9.96 2.31
N PRO A 143 18.85 -9.43 1.14
CA PRO A 143 18.86 -8.00 0.89
C PRO A 143 17.54 -7.37 1.36
N THR A 144 17.64 -6.35 2.21
CA THR A 144 16.47 -5.72 2.85
C THR A 144 16.50 -4.23 2.59
N VAL A 145 15.41 -3.70 2.05
CA VAL A 145 15.21 -2.27 1.83
C VAL A 145 14.14 -1.74 2.77
N MET A 146 14.38 -0.54 3.31
CA MET A 146 13.46 0.13 4.22
C MET A 146 12.85 1.35 3.55
N ILE A 147 11.51 1.30 3.34
CA ILE A 147 10.78 2.44 2.80
C ILE A 147 10.44 3.46 3.89
N ASP A 148 10.41 4.75 3.51
CA ASP A 148 10.03 5.82 4.41
C ASP A 148 8.55 5.74 4.80
N ASP A 149 8.25 5.84 6.10
CA ASP A 149 6.89 5.77 6.64
C ASP A 149 6.08 7.02 6.30
N ASP A 150 6.71 8.19 6.25
CA ASP A 150 6.05 9.44 5.81
C ASP A 150 5.55 9.33 4.37
N ILE A 151 6.30 8.62 3.52
CA ILE A 151 5.86 8.29 2.16
C ILE A 151 4.72 7.27 2.21
N SER A 152 4.73 6.33 3.17
CA SER A 152 3.81 5.19 3.17
C SER A 152 2.35 5.55 3.52
N TYR A 153 2.10 6.54 4.36
CA TYR A 153 0.73 6.87 4.81
C TYR A 153 0.16 8.15 4.22
N VAL A 154 1.00 9.18 4.07
CA VAL A 154 0.57 10.50 3.63
C VAL A 154 0.77 10.69 2.14
N ASN A 155 1.76 10.00 1.55
CA ASN A 155 2.10 10.12 0.14
C ASN A 155 2.16 8.73 -0.53
N TRP A 156 1.04 8.04 -0.57
CA TRP A 156 0.95 6.72 -1.22
C TRP A 156 1.39 6.72 -2.68
N ARG A 157 1.15 7.82 -3.41
CA ARG A 157 1.61 8.00 -4.80
C ARG A 157 3.14 8.10 -4.88
N GLY A 158 3.77 8.79 -3.93
CA GLY A 158 5.23 8.87 -3.83
C GLY A 158 5.86 7.52 -3.54
N ARG A 159 5.26 6.76 -2.63
CA ARG A 159 5.63 5.38 -2.31
C ARG A 159 5.57 4.47 -3.54
N PHE A 160 4.47 4.53 -4.28
CA PHE A 160 4.31 3.74 -5.50
C PHE A 160 5.33 4.12 -6.58
N LYS A 161 5.60 5.43 -6.76
CA LYS A 161 6.65 5.90 -7.67
C LYS A 161 8.05 5.43 -7.26
N GLN A 162 8.34 5.39 -5.97
CA GLN A 162 9.63 4.88 -5.47
C GLN A 162 9.81 3.40 -5.82
N LEU A 163 8.78 2.55 -5.67
CA LEU A 163 8.83 1.17 -6.14
C LEU A 163 9.08 1.09 -7.66
N GLY A 164 8.41 1.94 -8.45
CA GLY A 164 8.68 2.05 -9.88
C GLY A 164 10.14 2.30 -10.18
N GLN A 165 10.77 3.26 -9.49
CA GLN A 165 12.20 3.59 -9.64
C GLN A 165 13.12 2.43 -9.23
N TRP A 166 12.82 1.73 -8.14
CA TRP A 166 13.63 0.61 -7.67
C TRP A 166 13.65 -0.57 -8.63
N PHE A 167 12.55 -0.79 -9.36
CA PHE A 167 12.35 -1.98 -10.19
C PHE A 167 12.27 -1.69 -11.70
N ASP A 168 12.65 -0.49 -12.16
CA ASP A 168 12.57 -0.08 -13.59
C ASP A 168 11.13 -0.25 -14.14
N LYS A 169 10.14 0.21 -13.35
CA LYS A 169 8.69 0.09 -13.61
C LYS A 169 7.97 1.44 -13.64
N GLU A 170 8.68 2.56 -13.78
CA GLU A 170 8.10 3.90 -13.72
C GLU A 170 6.95 4.08 -14.71
N ALA A 171 7.11 3.58 -15.94
CA ALA A 171 6.06 3.67 -16.97
C ALA A 171 4.78 2.92 -16.57
N ALA A 172 4.90 1.78 -15.86
CA ALA A 172 3.76 1.03 -15.36
C ALA A 172 3.04 1.78 -14.23
N VAL A 173 3.82 2.39 -13.32
CA VAL A 173 3.29 3.24 -12.24
C VAL A 173 2.56 4.45 -12.81
N GLU A 174 3.19 5.18 -13.73
CA GLU A 174 2.60 6.36 -14.36
C GLU A 174 1.29 6.03 -15.07
N LYS A 175 1.27 4.92 -15.81
CA LYS A 175 0.05 4.46 -16.47
C LYS A 175 -1.05 4.17 -15.46
N TRP A 176 -0.76 3.39 -14.42
CA TRP A 176 -1.77 3.02 -13.42
C TRP A 176 -2.31 4.26 -12.69
N LEU A 177 -1.44 5.19 -12.28
CA LEU A 177 -1.85 6.44 -11.66
C LEU A 177 -2.71 7.30 -12.59
N ALA A 178 -2.38 7.36 -13.88
CA ALA A 178 -3.20 8.08 -14.86
C ALA A 178 -4.59 7.45 -15.06
N ASP A 179 -4.67 6.12 -15.07
CA ASP A 179 -5.95 5.40 -15.17
C ASP A 179 -6.80 5.63 -13.91
N TYR A 180 -6.18 5.60 -12.72
CA TYR A 180 -6.83 5.93 -11.45
C TYR A 180 -7.36 7.37 -11.43
N ASP A 181 -6.54 8.35 -11.83
CA ASP A 181 -6.93 9.77 -11.88
C ASP A 181 -8.08 10.01 -12.86
N ALA A 182 -8.07 9.33 -14.01
CA ALA A 182 -9.16 9.41 -14.98
C ALA A 182 -10.48 8.84 -14.41
N LYS A 183 -10.42 7.71 -13.70
CA LYS A 183 -11.57 7.11 -13.00
C LYS A 183 -12.10 8.05 -11.91
N ALA A 184 -11.23 8.61 -11.07
CA ALA A 184 -11.61 9.56 -10.03
C ALA A 184 -12.31 10.80 -10.62
N ALA A 185 -11.77 11.34 -11.71
CA ALA A 185 -12.35 12.49 -12.39
C ALA A 185 -13.72 12.18 -13.02
N GLU A 186 -13.91 11.00 -13.62
CA GLU A 186 -15.21 10.55 -14.16
C GLU A 186 -16.25 10.45 -13.04
N LEU A 187 -15.91 9.77 -11.94
CA LEU A 187 -16.81 9.62 -10.79
C LEU A 187 -17.17 10.98 -10.18
N ALA A 188 -16.18 11.85 -10.00
CA ALA A 188 -16.39 13.22 -9.50
C ALA A 188 -17.35 14.03 -10.40
N ALA A 189 -17.20 13.93 -11.72
CA ALA A 189 -18.08 14.60 -12.68
C ALA A 189 -19.53 14.08 -12.57
N ARG A 190 -19.72 12.76 -12.51
CA ARG A 190 -21.05 12.15 -12.35
C ARG A 190 -21.73 12.57 -11.04
N ILE A 191 -20.97 12.62 -9.95
CA ILE A 191 -21.51 13.10 -8.66
C ILE A 191 -21.90 14.57 -8.78
N ARG A 192 -21.04 15.43 -9.31
CA ARG A 192 -21.33 16.86 -9.48
C ARG A 192 -22.53 17.12 -10.38
N ASP A 193 -22.69 16.36 -11.45
CA ASP A 193 -23.85 16.47 -12.34
C ASP A 193 -25.17 16.12 -11.61
N MET A 194 -25.11 15.26 -10.59
CA MET A 194 -26.27 14.80 -9.83
C MET A 194 -26.62 15.75 -8.67
N ILE A 195 -25.63 16.17 -7.88
CA ILE A 195 -25.86 16.90 -6.62
C ILE A 195 -25.28 18.33 -6.61
N GLY A 196 -24.59 18.78 -7.68
CA GLY A 196 -23.97 20.11 -7.74
C GLY A 196 -22.82 20.28 -6.74
N ASP A 197 -22.82 21.44 -6.04
CA ASP A 197 -21.78 21.82 -5.08
C ASP A 197 -22.20 21.51 -3.63
N GLU A 198 -23.06 20.51 -3.41
CA GLU A 198 -23.47 20.09 -2.07
C GLU A 198 -22.27 19.62 -1.23
N THR A 199 -22.35 19.85 0.07
CA THR A 199 -21.23 19.72 1.00
C THR A 199 -21.23 18.41 1.78
N PHE A 200 -20.04 17.95 2.15
CA PHE A 200 -19.81 16.65 2.79
C PHE A 200 -19.15 16.77 4.16
N ALA A 201 -19.45 15.81 5.04
CA ALA A 201 -18.67 15.48 6.21
C ALA A 201 -18.40 13.98 6.25
N VAL A 202 -17.23 13.58 6.76
CA VAL A 202 -16.79 12.18 6.84
C VAL A 202 -16.49 11.87 8.31
N PHE A 203 -17.28 10.98 8.90
CA PHE A 203 -17.16 10.59 10.29
C PHE A 203 -16.87 9.10 10.47
N GLU A 204 -16.15 8.80 11.53
CA GLU A 204 -16.00 7.46 12.07
C GLU A 204 -16.51 7.44 13.51
N ALA A 205 -17.25 6.41 13.89
CA ALA A 205 -17.75 6.20 15.22
C ALA A 205 -17.30 4.86 15.80
N ASN A 206 -17.17 4.80 17.12
CA ASN A 206 -16.80 3.62 17.90
C ASN A 206 -15.48 2.98 17.48
N SER A 207 -14.55 3.80 16.98
CA SER A 207 -13.27 3.37 16.46
C SER A 207 -12.45 2.62 17.51
N VAL A 208 -11.90 1.47 17.12
CA VAL A 208 -10.89 0.77 17.92
C VAL A 208 -9.61 1.60 18.11
N HIS A 209 -9.39 2.61 17.24
CA HIS A 209 -8.21 3.46 17.27
C HIS A 209 -8.43 4.79 18.01
N PHE A 210 -9.61 5.39 17.90
CA PHE A 210 -9.88 6.73 18.39
C PHE A 210 -10.87 6.78 19.57
N GLY A 211 -11.63 5.74 19.79
CA GLY A 211 -12.48 5.51 20.96
C GLY A 211 -13.82 6.24 20.98
N SER A 212 -13.97 7.41 20.32
CA SER A 212 -15.19 8.20 20.26
C SER A 212 -15.60 8.42 18.80
N TYR A 213 -15.76 9.68 18.40
CA TYR A 213 -15.92 10.04 16.99
C TYR A 213 -14.63 10.59 16.45
N TYR A 214 -14.42 10.36 15.15
CA TYR A 214 -13.35 10.98 14.41
C TYR A 214 -13.91 11.63 13.15
N ILE A 215 -13.53 12.89 12.90
CA ILE A 215 -13.88 13.60 11.68
C ILE A 215 -12.66 13.65 10.77
N TYR A 216 -12.78 13.10 9.57
CA TYR A 216 -11.70 13.04 8.60
C TYR A 216 -11.60 14.33 7.77
N ARG A 217 -10.35 14.67 7.36
CA ARG A 217 -10.09 15.72 6.37
C ARG A 217 -9.19 15.22 5.23
N SER A 218 -7.89 15.04 5.46
CA SER A 218 -6.92 14.65 4.43
C SER A 218 -6.40 13.22 4.58
N GLY A 219 -6.91 12.45 5.51
CA GLY A 219 -6.50 11.07 5.77
C GLY A 219 -7.59 10.06 5.46
N GLY A 220 -7.19 8.83 5.15
CA GLY A 220 -8.09 7.72 4.94
C GLY A 220 -9.24 8.03 3.97
N PRO A 221 -10.50 7.79 4.37
CA PRO A 221 -11.65 8.08 3.50
C PRO A 221 -11.84 9.57 3.21
N GLY A 222 -11.32 10.47 4.07
CA GLY A 222 -11.36 11.91 3.82
C GLY A 222 -10.58 12.32 2.58
N GLU A 223 -9.39 11.74 2.38
CA GLU A 223 -8.60 11.96 1.15
C GLU A 223 -9.40 11.54 -0.10
N LEU A 224 -10.04 10.37 -0.08
CA LEU A 224 -10.83 9.90 -1.21
C LEU A 224 -12.01 10.83 -1.52
N VAL A 225 -12.71 11.29 -0.49
CA VAL A 225 -13.87 12.19 -0.63
C VAL A 225 -13.46 13.58 -1.10
N TYR A 226 -12.48 14.19 -0.46
CA TYR A 226 -12.17 15.61 -0.68
C TYR A 226 -11.06 15.84 -1.72
N ASP A 227 -10.05 14.96 -1.75
CA ASP A 227 -8.87 15.19 -2.59
C ASP A 227 -8.92 14.38 -3.89
N GLU A 228 -9.60 13.23 -3.94
CA GLU A 228 -9.75 12.44 -5.15
C GLU A 228 -11.10 12.72 -5.87
N LEU A 229 -12.23 12.59 -5.18
CA LEU A 229 -13.56 12.90 -5.75
C LEU A 229 -13.86 14.42 -5.82
N LYS A 230 -13.00 15.27 -5.24
CA LYS A 230 -13.13 16.73 -5.26
C LYS A 230 -14.47 17.23 -4.68
N LEU A 231 -15.02 16.51 -3.70
CA LEU A 231 -16.24 16.91 -3.03
C LEU A 231 -15.96 18.03 -2.01
N THR A 232 -16.90 18.93 -1.84
CA THR A 232 -16.73 20.13 -1.01
C THR A 232 -16.89 19.78 0.46
N PRO A 233 -15.87 20.00 1.33
CA PRO A 233 -16.05 19.85 2.76
C PRO A 233 -17.06 20.87 3.30
N SER A 234 -17.93 20.46 4.25
CA SER A 234 -18.86 21.37 4.90
C SER A 234 -18.14 22.30 5.88
N ALA A 235 -18.83 23.40 6.24
CA ALA A 235 -18.40 24.19 7.40
C ALA A 235 -18.27 23.27 8.64
N GLY A 236 -17.21 23.51 9.44
CA GLY A 236 -16.89 22.70 10.62
C GLY A 236 -16.00 21.48 10.34
N VAL A 237 -15.76 21.07 9.11
CA VAL A 237 -14.70 20.09 8.81
C VAL A 237 -13.35 20.75 9.05
N PRO A 238 -12.44 20.12 9.83
CA PRO A 238 -11.15 20.74 10.15
C PRO A 238 -10.29 20.95 8.90
N GLU A 239 -9.37 21.91 8.97
CA GLU A 239 -8.48 22.24 7.85
C GLU A 239 -7.02 21.89 8.20
N ASN A 240 -6.22 21.53 7.17
CA ASN A 240 -4.77 21.31 7.29
C ASN A 240 -4.35 20.21 8.30
N VAL A 241 -5.23 19.26 8.55
CA VAL A 241 -5.00 18.11 9.43
C VAL A 241 -5.44 16.82 8.74
N TRP A 242 -4.98 15.68 9.24
CA TRP A 242 -5.47 14.36 8.82
C TRP A 242 -6.96 14.21 9.17
N GLY A 243 -7.31 14.56 10.39
CA GLY A 243 -8.62 14.56 10.99
C GLY A 243 -8.49 14.81 12.50
N GLU A 244 -9.59 14.82 13.21
CA GLU A 244 -9.62 15.14 14.64
C GLU A 244 -10.55 14.20 15.41
N VAL A 245 -10.15 13.84 16.64
CA VAL A 245 -11.04 13.19 17.60
C VAL A 245 -12.02 14.23 18.14
N VAL A 246 -13.31 13.94 18.05
CA VAL A 246 -14.39 14.84 18.46
C VAL A 246 -15.40 14.10 19.34
N ASP A 247 -16.21 14.89 20.06
CA ASP A 247 -17.35 14.38 20.81
C ASP A 247 -18.67 14.52 20.02
N ALA A 248 -19.78 14.06 20.60
CA ALA A 248 -21.08 14.12 19.95
C ALA A 248 -21.62 15.54 19.76
N GLU A 249 -21.23 16.51 20.61
CA GLU A 249 -21.59 17.90 20.49
C GLU A 249 -21.06 18.53 19.22
N TYR A 250 -19.96 18.02 18.70
CA TYR A 250 -19.34 18.48 17.45
C TYR A 250 -20.28 18.36 16.24
N PHE A 251 -21.21 17.42 16.24
CA PHE A 251 -22.21 17.29 15.18
C PHE A 251 -23.03 18.57 14.99
N SER A 252 -23.18 19.38 16.03
CA SER A 252 -23.89 20.66 15.95
C SER A 252 -23.14 21.74 15.15
N LEU A 253 -21.85 21.58 14.94
CA LEU A 253 -20.99 22.49 14.16
C LEU A 253 -20.99 22.16 12.68
N ILE A 254 -21.50 21.00 12.30
CA ILE A 254 -21.48 20.48 10.93
C ILE A 254 -22.80 20.76 10.22
N ASP A 255 -22.74 21.56 9.14
CA ASP A 255 -23.89 21.87 8.28
C ASP A 255 -23.72 21.21 6.89
N ALA A 256 -23.41 19.90 6.90
CA ALA A 256 -23.22 19.13 5.69
C ALA A 256 -24.55 18.73 5.04
N ASP A 257 -24.60 18.77 3.70
CA ASP A 257 -25.69 18.22 2.90
C ASP A 257 -25.68 16.70 2.89
N HIS A 258 -24.47 16.10 2.96
CA HIS A 258 -24.20 14.68 2.91
C HIS A 258 -23.21 14.26 4.00
N ILE A 259 -23.38 13.05 4.54
CA ILE A 259 -22.48 12.48 5.55
C ILE A 259 -22.09 11.06 5.12
N PHE A 260 -20.78 10.79 5.06
CA PHE A 260 -20.27 9.43 5.20
C PHE A 260 -20.07 9.13 6.67
N PHE A 261 -20.64 8.03 7.14
CA PHE A 261 -20.57 7.64 8.55
C PHE A 261 -20.12 6.19 8.66
N PHE A 262 -18.89 5.99 9.13
CA PHE A 262 -18.27 4.69 9.31
C PHE A 262 -18.39 4.24 10.76
N SER A 263 -18.72 2.96 10.96
CA SER A 263 -18.79 2.31 12.27
C SER A 263 -18.47 0.83 12.14
N ASP A 264 -18.30 0.12 13.25
CA ASP A 264 -17.95 -1.31 13.22
C ASP A 264 -19.04 -2.18 12.62
N ASP A 265 -20.31 -1.78 12.73
CA ASP A 265 -21.47 -2.49 12.20
C ASP A 265 -22.14 -1.83 10.98
N GLY A 266 -21.56 -0.73 10.49
CA GLY A 266 -22.09 0.02 9.35
C GLY A 266 -23.43 0.70 9.64
N ARG A 267 -23.65 1.16 10.89
CA ARG A 267 -24.91 1.78 11.32
C ARG A 267 -24.65 2.95 12.26
N ALA A 268 -25.68 3.78 12.44
CA ALA A 268 -25.61 4.88 13.40
C ALA A 268 -25.58 4.38 14.88
N GLY A 269 -26.07 3.17 15.16
CA GLY A 269 -26.10 2.61 16.50
C GLY A 269 -26.71 3.59 17.53
N ASP A 270 -26.03 3.74 18.68
CA ASP A 270 -26.45 4.68 19.74
C ASP A 270 -26.39 6.14 19.31
N THR A 271 -25.51 6.50 18.35
CA THR A 271 -25.45 7.84 17.74
C THR A 271 -26.80 8.24 17.15
N GLY A 272 -27.51 7.30 16.55
CA GLY A 272 -28.84 7.51 15.98
C GLY A 272 -29.89 7.96 17.01
N ASN A 273 -29.67 7.73 18.31
CA ASN A 273 -30.56 8.16 19.38
C ASN A 273 -30.32 9.61 19.83
N LEU A 274 -29.15 10.19 19.53
CA LEU A 274 -28.76 11.53 19.96
C LEU A 274 -29.63 12.61 19.30
N ALA A 275 -30.09 13.59 20.07
CA ALA A 275 -30.88 14.68 19.53
C ALA A 275 -30.06 15.57 18.58
N VAL A 276 -28.76 15.74 18.83
CA VAL A 276 -27.85 16.49 17.95
C VAL A 276 -27.71 15.81 16.58
N TRP A 277 -27.55 14.50 16.54
CA TRP A 277 -27.51 13.71 15.31
C TRP A 277 -28.81 13.86 14.49
N LYS A 278 -29.97 13.62 15.13
CA LYS A 278 -31.30 13.76 14.50
C LYS A 278 -31.57 15.15 13.93
N ASN A 279 -30.86 16.15 14.45
CA ASN A 279 -31.02 17.54 14.00
C ASN A 279 -30.12 17.94 12.84
N MET A 280 -29.11 17.15 12.51
CA MET A 280 -28.24 17.43 11.37
C MET A 280 -29.02 17.50 10.05
N LYS A 281 -28.59 18.38 9.15
CA LYS A 281 -29.22 18.61 7.84
C LYS A 281 -29.22 17.33 7.00
N ALA A 282 -28.07 16.68 6.85
CA ALA A 282 -27.94 15.44 6.09
C ALA A 282 -28.81 14.30 6.63
N VAL A 283 -28.90 14.15 7.98
CA VAL A 283 -29.72 13.12 8.64
C VAL A 283 -31.20 13.32 8.34
N LYS A 284 -31.70 14.57 8.43
CA LYS A 284 -33.10 14.93 8.13
C LYS A 284 -33.42 14.71 6.65
N ALA A 285 -32.46 14.93 5.77
CA ALA A 285 -32.62 14.73 4.34
C ALA A 285 -32.50 13.25 3.89
N GLY A 286 -31.99 12.36 4.76
CA GLY A 286 -31.71 10.97 4.41
C GLY A 286 -30.40 10.78 3.65
N ASN A 287 -29.52 11.80 3.62
CA ASN A 287 -28.26 11.80 2.89
C ASN A 287 -27.11 11.34 3.80
N VAL A 288 -27.26 10.18 4.44
CA VAL A 288 -26.21 9.54 5.26
C VAL A 288 -25.87 8.21 4.62
N TYR A 289 -24.62 8.04 4.27
CA TYR A 289 -24.04 6.84 3.65
C TYR A 289 -23.25 6.07 4.69
N PHE A 290 -23.78 4.92 5.10
CA PHE A 290 -23.12 4.10 6.11
C PHE A 290 -22.09 3.17 5.48
N GLY A 291 -20.95 3.00 6.17
CA GLY A 291 -19.91 2.04 5.83
C GLY A 291 -19.31 1.40 7.06
N ILE A 292 -18.61 0.29 6.89
CA ILE A 292 -17.95 -0.41 7.99
C ILE A 292 -16.49 0.04 8.15
N ASN A 293 -16.05 0.15 9.40
CA ASN A 293 -14.68 0.56 9.75
C ASN A 293 -13.63 -0.41 9.18
N GLU A 294 -13.93 -1.71 9.18
CA GLU A 294 -13.03 -2.72 8.60
C GLU A 294 -12.69 -2.41 7.12
N ASP A 295 -13.68 -2.03 6.32
CA ASP A 295 -13.48 -1.74 4.90
C ASP A 295 -12.62 -0.48 4.69
N GLN A 296 -12.92 0.60 5.41
CA GLN A 296 -12.14 1.83 5.27
C GLN A 296 -10.68 1.65 5.72
N TYR A 297 -10.43 0.91 6.80
CA TYR A 297 -9.07 0.67 7.28
C TYR A 297 -8.28 -0.19 6.29
N ASN A 298 -8.92 -1.16 5.64
CA ASN A 298 -8.24 -2.07 4.73
C ASN A 298 -8.07 -1.51 3.31
N MET A 299 -8.93 -0.55 2.89
CA MET A 299 -8.94 -0.08 1.49
C MET A 299 -8.49 1.37 1.31
N ALA A 300 -8.65 2.23 2.32
CA ALA A 300 -8.38 3.66 2.10
C ALA A 300 -6.89 4.06 2.07
N PHE A 301 -5.94 3.12 2.21
CA PHE A 301 -4.52 3.43 2.39
C PHE A 301 -3.59 2.81 1.34
N THR A 302 -4.07 1.87 0.55
CA THR A 302 -3.29 1.10 -0.43
C THR A 302 -3.82 1.32 -1.84
N ALA A 303 -3.00 1.10 -2.87
CA ALA A 303 -3.34 1.49 -4.24
C ALA A 303 -4.61 0.80 -4.78
N MET A 304 -4.68 -0.54 -4.71
CA MET A 304 -5.85 -1.30 -5.18
C MET A 304 -7.07 -1.05 -4.27
N GLY A 305 -6.83 -0.98 -2.95
CA GLY A 305 -7.87 -0.66 -1.98
C GLY A 305 -8.49 0.70 -2.26
N LYS A 306 -7.67 1.74 -2.49
CA LYS A 306 -8.16 3.09 -2.82
C LYS A 306 -9.01 3.10 -4.09
N GLU A 307 -8.60 2.40 -5.14
CA GLU A 307 -9.36 2.33 -6.38
C GLU A 307 -10.75 1.71 -6.16
N LEU A 308 -10.81 0.59 -5.44
CA LEU A 308 -12.07 -0.07 -5.09
C LEU A 308 -12.95 0.79 -4.18
N TYR A 309 -12.35 1.40 -3.16
CA TYR A 309 -13.08 2.17 -2.17
C TYR A 309 -13.61 3.50 -2.72
N LEU A 310 -12.85 4.11 -3.62
CA LEU A 310 -13.30 5.27 -4.38
C LEU A 310 -14.60 4.98 -5.15
N GLU A 311 -14.67 3.83 -5.82
CA GLU A 311 -15.89 3.39 -6.51
C GLU A 311 -17.05 3.13 -5.55
N LYS A 312 -16.80 2.48 -4.41
CA LYS A 312 -17.82 2.24 -3.37
C LYS A 312 -18.39 3.56 -2.84
N LEU A 313 -17.54 4.52 -2.48
CA LEU A 313 -17.96 5.84 -2.00
C LEU A 313 -18.78 6.60 -3.06
N ALA A 314 -18.32 6.61 -4.30
CA ALA A 314 -19.04 7.25 -5.39
C ALA A 314 -20.41 6.59 -5.67
N ASN A 315 -20.46 5.26 -5.67
CA ASN A 315 -21.70 4.52 -5.91
C ASN A 315 -22.71 4.70 -4.77
N ALA A 316 -22.26 4.84 -3.51
CA ALA A 316 -23.14 5.16 -2.39
C ALA A 316 -23.90 6.47 -2.63
N ILE A 317 -23.22 7.51 -3.12
CA ILE A 317 -23.87 8.79 -3.48
C ILE A 317 -24.80 8.59 -4.68
N LEU A 318 -24.30 8.03 -5.78
CA LEU A 318 -24.99 7.93 -7.05
C LEU A 318 -26.25 7.04 -7.00
N ASN A 319 -26.29 6.08 -6.09
CA ASN A 319 -27.39 5.13 -5.94
C ASN A 319 -28.22 5.36 -4.67
N HIS A 320 -27.92 6.37 -3.87
CA HIS A 320 -28.52 6.63 -2.55
C HIS A 320 -28.52 5.37 -1.66
N GLY A 321 -27.37 4.70 -1.56
CA GLY A 321 -27.17 3.47 -0.80
C GLY A 321 -26.01 3.59 0.21
N ASP A 322 -25.77 2.51 0.93
CA ASP A 322 -24.63 2.41 1.83
C ASP A 322 -23.33 2.11 1.06
N VAL A 323 -22.18 2.24 1.73
CA VAL A 323 -20.85 1.97 1.15
C VAL A 323 -20.61 0.45 1.20
N GLU A 324 -20.98 -0.26 0.13
CA GLU A 324 -20.92 -1.72 0.00
C GLU A 324 -19.80 -2.21 -0.95
#